data_18263b2eedd16dd42f450deb7743d678
#
_entry.id   18263b2eedd16dd42f450deb7743d678
#
_cell.length_a   1.000
_cell.length_b   1.000
_cell.length_c   1.000
_cell.angle_alpha   90.00
_cell.angle_beta   90.00
_cell.angle_gamma   90.00
#
_symmetry.space_group_name_H-M   'P 1'
#
loop_
_entity.id
_entity.type
_entity.pdbx_description
1 polymer ?
#
loop_
_entity_poly.entity_id
_entity_poly.type
_entity_poly.pdbx_seq_one_letter_code
_entity_poly.pdbx_strand_id
1 'polypeptide(L)'
;MIDKLLENEKYIEALELLQNPKTEKEYYQKIICLFSLNKLNEAKIECELALEISEKMYYDITALYVSILTELNEDDLAIKILEDELEMPYIPYKYEVQFNASYDELLKKRMATNKVHSPFDLLSDDELLTALLSTKDNNDFIILLSQLETRNIRRFLDVLEDFLLSKDIKQNAKTIILELLKSQDVNKIVKVRNKDKIIEVDLKNMINVLEQVEINKIINRINEVENNDDPNYLLYAQDVLFSFSGYIYPELLNNKNINDISCAISLYVDSLFNKEEDFETKAIIYNASLSEVNKIFDEISDSMLY
;
A
#
# COMPACT_ATOMS: atom_id res chain seq x y z
N MET A 1 22.58 4.31 -44.74
CA MET A 1 23.82 3.59 -44.40
C MET A 1 23.66 2.92 -43.03
N ILE A 2 23.33 3.65 -42.00
CA ILE A 2 23.13 3.12 -40.62
C ILE A 2 22.02 2.06 -40.60
N ASP A 3 20.85 2.31 -41.23
CA ASP A 3 19.74 1.34 -41.27
C ASP A 3 20.17 -0.02 -41.79
N LYS A 4 21.04 -0.07 -42.84
CA LYS A 4 21.57 -1.31 -43.38
C LYS A 4 22.55 -2.03 -42.44
N LEU A 5 23.27 -1.29 -41.60
CA LEU A 5 24.15 -1.88 -40.60
C LEU A 5 23.31 -2.52 -39.46
N LEU A 6 22.24 -1.86 -39.05
CA LEU A 6 21.29 -2.39 -38.05
C LEU A 6 20.58 -3.65 -38.58
N GLU A 7 20.10 -3.62 -39.85
CA GLU A 7 19.48 -4.79 -40.49
C GLU A 7 20.41 -6.00 -40.57
N ASN A 8 21.72 -5.76 -40.64
CA ASN A 8 22.74 -6.80 -40.67
C ASN A 8 23.37 -7.08 -39.29
N GLU A 9 22.78 -6.59 -38.22
CA GLU A 9 23.24 -6.76 -36.83
C GLU A 9 24.70 -6.27 -36.58
N LYS A 10 25.19 -5.34 -37.42
CA LYS A 10 26.52 -4.75 -37.30
C LYS A 10 26.52 -3.55 -36.35
N TYR A 11 26.16 -3.80 -35.10
CA TYR A 11 25.94 -2.75 -34.08
C TYR A 11 27.20 -1.95 -33.75
N ILE A 12 28.39 -2.58 -33.78
CA ILE A 12 29.66 -1.87 -33.47
C ILE A 12 29.96 -0.89 -34.60
N GLU A 13 29.88 -1.32 -35.89
CA GLU A 13 30.12 -0.44 -37.03
C GLU A 13 29.09 0.71 -37.09
N ALA A 14 27.83 0.44 -36.72
CA ALA A 14 26.80 1.45 -36.65
C ALA A 14 27.07 2.46 -35.51
N LEU A 15 27.54 2.01 -34.34
CA LEU A 15 27.84 2.85 -33.18
C LEU A 15 29.02 3.81 -33.45
N GLU A 16 30.01 3.38 -34.22
CA GLU A 16 31.13 4.24 -34.66
C GLU A 16 30.65 5.44 -35.49
N LEU A 17 29.57 5.27 -36.26
CA LEU A 17 28.96 6.35 -37.04
C LEU A 17 28.02 7.23 -36.23
N LEU A 18 27.56 6.75 -35.06
CA LEU A 18 26.56 7.39 -34.19
C LEU A 18 27.19 8.02 -32.94
N GLN A 19 28.49 8.35 -32.97
CA GLN A 19 29.15 8.95 -31.79
C GLN A 19 28.53 10.25 -31.32
N ASN A 20 28.08 11.10 -32.25
CA ASN A 20 27.46 12.40 -31.95
C ASN A 20 26.11 12.50 -32.68
N PRO A 21 25.05 11.87 -32.14
CA PRO A 21 23.72 11.92 -32.76
C PRO A 21 23.16 13.35 -32.71
N LYS A 22 22.43 13.77 -33.74
CA LYS A 22 21.86 15.11 -33.88
C LYS A 22 20.35 15.08 -34.08
N THR A 23 19.80 13.95 -34.40
CA THR A 23 18.36 13.77 -34.64
C THR A 23 17.79 12.69 -33.76
N GLU A 24 16.49 12.77 -33.46
CA GLU A 24 15.76 11.72 -32.72
C GLU A 24 16.02 10.32 -33.28
N LYS A 25 16.03 10.17 -34.63
CA LYS A 25 16.32 8.90 -35.29
C LYS A 25 17.72 8.41 -34.99
N GLU A 26 18.73 9.28 -35.01
CA GLU A 26 20.11 8.89 -34.72
C GLU A 26 20.29 8.49 -33.24
N TYR A 27 19.65 9.19 -32.33
CA TYR A 27 19.61 8.79 -30.91
C TYR A 27 18.96 7.41 -30.75
N TYR A 28 17.79 7.22 -31.30
CA TYR A 28 17.08 5.93 -31.26
C TYR A 28 17.94 4.79 -31.82
N GLN A 29 18.60 5.00 -32.95
CA GLN A 29 19.50 4.01 -33.56
C GLN A 29 20.73 3.72 -32.68
N LYS A 30 21.29 4.74 -32.02
CA LYS A 30 22.40 4.60 -31.08
C LYS A 30 21.98 3.77 -29.87
N ILE A 31 20.80 4.05 -29.32
CA ILE A 31 20.24 3.34 -28.16
C ILE A 31 20.04 1.86 -28.50
N ILE A 32 19.49 1.54 -29.70
CA ILE A 32 19.35 0.16 -30.18
C ILE A 32 20.71 -0.54 -30.24
N CYS A 33 21.75 0.11 -30.80
CA CYS A 33 23.07 -0.46 -30.84
C CYS A 33 23.64 -0.75 -29.46
N LEU A 34 23.52 0.20 -28.53
CA LEU A 34 24.02 0.04 -27.17
C LEU A 34 23.26 -1.06 -26.40
N PHE A 35 21.96 -1.12 -26.56
CA PHE A 35 21.11 -2.16 -25.97
C PHE A 35 21.48 -3.55 -26.52
N SER A 36 21.59 -3.70 -27.86
CA SER A 36 21.97 -4.95 -28.48
C SER A 36 23.38 -5.42 -28.11
N LEU A 37 24.29 -4.50 -27.79
CA LEU A 37 25.64 -4.79 -27.29
C LEU A 37 25.70 -5.00 -25.77
N ASN A 38 24.55 -5.05 -25.08
CA ASN A 38 24.43 -5.16 -23.63
C ASN A 38 25.14 -4.03 -22.85
N LYS A 39 25.25 -2.85 -23.46
CA LYS A 39 25.80 -1.65 -22.85
C LYS A 39 24.68 -0.81 -22.18
N LEU A 40 23.99 -1.44 -21.24
CA LEU A 40 22.72 -0.94 -20.68
C LEU A 40 22.84 0.44 -20.02
N ASN A 41 23.90 0.69 -19.25
CA ASN A 41 24.11 1.99 -18.60
C ASN A 41 24.35 3.13 -19.61
N GLU A 42 25.12 2.86 -20.69
CA GLU A 42 25.31 3.81 -21.77
C GLU A 42 24.00 4.07 -22.51
N ALA A 43 23.22 3.00 -22.78
CA ALA A 43 21.92 3.09 -23.41
C ALA A 43 20.92 3.92 -22.59
N LYS A 44 20.91 3.75 -21.28
CA LYS A 44 20.08 4.53 -20.33
C LYS A 44 20.35 6.02 -20.48
N ILE A 45 21.61 6.44 -20.41
CA ILE A 45 22.03 7.85 -20.55
C ILE A 45 21.57 8.44 -21.89
N GLU A 46 21.74 7.68 -22.97
CA GLU A 46 21.31 8.14 -24.30
C GLU A 46 19.77 8.23 -24.43
N CYS A 47 19.01 7.37 -23.73
CA CYS A 47 17.55 7.52 -23.65
C CYS A 47 17.16 8.83 -22.96
N GLU A 48 17.77 9.16 -21.82
CA GLU A 48 17.49 10.38 -21.07
C GLU A 48 17.76 11.62 -21.92
N LEU A 49 18.91 11.68 -22.62
CA LEU A 49 19.23 12.76 -23.55
C LEU A 49 18.27 12.84 -24.75
N ALA A 50 17.87 11.67 -25.26
CA ALA A 50 16.98 11.60 -26.43
C ALA A 50 15.57 12.09 -26.07
N LEU A 51 15.05 11.74 -24.89
CA LEU A 51 13.71 12.15 -24.44
C LEU A 51 13.57 13.67 -24.29
N GLU A 52 14.67 14.39 -23.94
CA GLU A 52 14.66 15.86 -23.83
C GLU A 52 14.39 16.57 -25.17
N ILE A 53 14.70 15.93 -26.28
CA ILE A 53 14.61 16.55 -27.61
C ILE A 53 13.59 15.87 -28.55
N SER A 54 12.99 14.74 -28.09
CA SER A 54 12.13 13.92 -28.95
C SER A 54 10.71 14.41 -28.99
N GLU A 55 10.15 14.50 -30.20
CA GLU A 55 8.74 14.78 -30.45
C GLU A 55 8.07 13.57 -31.15
N LYS A 56 8.63 13.16 -32.29
CA LYS A 56 8.03 12.12 -33.14
C LYS A 56 8.35 10.70 -32.69
N MET A 57 9.52 10.50 -32.11
CA MET A 57 9.99 9.20 -31.64
C MET A 57 9.89 9.03 -30.12
N TYR A 58 9.20 9.96 -29.46
CA TYR A 58 9.07 9.98 -28.00
C TYR A 58 8.63 8.62 -27.43
N TYR A 59 7.51 8.10 -27.91
CA TYR A 59 6.99 6.81 -27.44
C TYR A 59 7.85 5.59 -27.80
N ASP A 60 8.53 5.62 -28.96
CA ASP A 60 9.47 4.55 -29.32
C ASP A 60 10.68 4.54 -28.37
N ILE A 61 11.20 5.72 -28.03
CA ILE A 61 12.32 5.89 -27.08
C ILE A 61 11.88 5.54 -25.65
N THR A 62 10.70 5.97 -25.21
CA THR A 62 10.15 5.63 -23.90
C THR A 62 9.98 4.12 -23.73
N ALA A 63 9.44 3.44 -24.75
CA ALA A 63 9.29 1.98 -24.74
C ALA A 63 10.64 1.25 -24.60
N LEU A 64 11.67 1.73 -25.30
CA LEU A 64 13.01 1.18 -25.23
C LEU A 64 13.68 1.51 -23.88
N TYR A 65 13.44 2.70 -23.34
CA TYR A 65 13.93 3.11 -22.02
C TYR A 65 13.37 2.23 -20.90
N VAL A 66 12.06 1.97 -20.90
CA VAL A 66 11.43 1.03 -19.97
C VAL A 66 12.08 -0.36 -20.06
N SER A 67 12.33 -0.86 -21.26
CA SER A 67 12.99 -2.16 -21.46
C SER A 67 14.42 -2.17 -20.88
N ILE A 68 15.19 -1.09 -21.09
CA ILE A 68 16.55 -0.95 -20.57
C ILE A 68 16.54 -0.90 -19.03
N LEU A 69 15.61 -0.15 -18.42
CA LEU A 69 15.47 -0.06 -16.97
C LEU A 69 15.12 -1.42 -16.35
N THR A 70 14.24 -2.17 -17.02
CA THR A 70 13.87 -3.53 -16.57
C THR A 70 15.06 -4.47 -16.57
N GLU A 71 15.90 -4.43 -17.62
CA GLU A 71 17.13 -5.22 -17.70
C GLU A 71 18.19 -4.78 -16.64
N LEU A 72 18.19 -3.51 -16.27
CA LEU A 72 19.02 -2.97 -15.17
C LEU A 72 18.47 -3.29 -13.77
N ASN A 73 17.29 -3.90 -13.67
CA ASN A 73 16.54 -4.10 -12.43
C ASN A 73 16.18 -2.76 -11.70
N GLU A 74 16.04 -1.69 -12.45
CA GLU A 74 15.52 -0.39 -11.97
C GLU A 74 13.99 -0.36 -12.13
N ASP A 75 13.32 -1.38 -11.63
CA ASP A 75 11.88 -1.63 -11.81
C ASP A 75 11.01 -0.48 -11.28
N ASP A 76 11.37 0.13 -10.15
CA ASP A 76 10.59 1.24 -9.56
C ASP A 76 10.59 2.49 -10.46
N LEU A 77 11.71 2.77 -11.13
CA LEU A 77 11.79 3.89 -12.08
C LEU A 77 11.00 3.57 -13.35
N ALA A 78 11.07 2.34 -13.84
CA ALA A 78 10.30 1.89 -15.00
C ALA A 78 8.78 1.97 -14.73
N ILE A 79 8.33 1.53 -13.55
CA ILE A 79 6.92 1.63 -13.10
C ILE A 79 6.48 3.09 -13.08
N LYS A 80 7.26 3.98 -12.48
CA LYS A 80 6.93 5.40 -12.39
C LYS A 80 6.77 6.05 -13.77
N ILE A 81 7.68 5.76 -14.71
CA ILE A 81 7.57 6.27 -16.09
C ILE A 81 6.28 5.77 -16.75
N LEU A 82 5.95 4.49 -16.56
CA LEU A 82 4.73 3.92 -17.14
C LEU A 82 3.46 4.51 -16.53
N GLU A 83 3.45 4.80 -15.21
CA GLU A 83 2.35 5.50 -14.54
C GLU A 83 2.16 6.90 -15.12
N ASP A 84 3.24 7.68 -15.22
CA ASP A 84 3.20 9.04 -15.78
C ASP A 84 2.69 9.03 -17.22
N GLU A 85 3.11 8.07 -18.05
CA GLU A 85 2.66 7.96 -19.44
C GLU A 85 1.20 7.50 -19.57
N LEU A 86 0.79 6.50 -18.77
CA LEU A 86 -0.58 5.96 -18.83
C LEU A 86 -1.63 6.93 -18.27
N GLU A 87 -1.24 7.93 -17.47
CA GLU A 87 -2.11 9.02 -17.02
C GLU A 87 -2.35 10.09 -18.12
N MET A 88 -1.56 10.07 -19.20
CA MET A 88 -1.71 11.05 -20.28
C MET A 88 -3.02 10.83 -21.05
N PRO A 89 -3.78 11.91 -21.37
CA PRO A 89 -5.10 11.78 -21.98
C PRO A 89 -5.08 11.27 -23.42
N TYR A 90 -3.92 11.22 -24.08
CA TYR A 90 -3.77 10.80 -25.47
C TYR A 90 -2.46 10.08 -25.70
N ILE A 91 -2.50 8.73 -25.55
CA ILE A 91 -1.41 7.85 -25.96
C ILE A 91 -1.83 7.15 -27.26
N PRO A 92 -0.94 7.02 -28.26
CA PRO A 92 -1.26 6.20 -29.43
C PRO A 92 -1.51 4.74 -29.01
N TYR A 93 -2.61 4.17 -29.46
CA TYR A 93 -3.11 2.84 -29.05
C TYR A 93 -2.04 1.73 -29.02
N LYS A 94 -1.10 1.74 -29.98
CA LYS A 94 0.01 0.79 -30.01
C LYS A 94 0.84 0.81 -28.72
N TYR A 95 1.15 2.02 -28.23
CA TYR A 95 1.98 2.21 -27.02
C TYR A 95 1.17 2.02 -25.75
N GLU A 96 -0.09 2.40 -25.75
CA GLU A 96 -1.00 2.15 -24.63
C GLU A 96 -1.07 0.64 -24.31
N VAL A 97 -1.24 -0.20 -25.33
CA VAL A 97 -1.24 -1.68 -25.16
C VAL A 97 0.11 -2.18 -24.66
N GLN A 98 1.21 -1.68 -25.22
CA GLN A 98 2.56 -2.10 -24.83
C GLN A 98 2.89 -1.65 -23.40
N PHE A 99 2.57 -0.42 -23.03
CA PHE A 99 2.85 0.13 -21.71
C PHE A 99 2.03 -0.56 -20.63
N ASN A 100 0.74 -0.82 -20.85
CA ASN A 100 -0.07 -1.62 -19.94
C ASN A 100 0.51 -3.03 -19.73
N ALA A 101 0.95 -3.70 -20.80
CA ALA A 101 1.55 -5.03 -20.69
C ALA A 101 2.86 -5.01 -19.87
N SER A 102 3.75 -4.02 -20.12
CA SER A 102 5.00 -3.86 -19.38
C SER A 102 4.73 -3.50 -17.90
N TYR A 103 3.75 -2.64 -17.65
CA TYR A 103 3.33 -2.27 -16.31
C TYR A 103 2.82 -3.46 -15.50
N ASP A 104 1.92 -4.26 -16.09
CA ASP A 104 1.40 -5.48 -15.47
C ASP A 104 2.53 -6.49 -15.16
N GLU A 105 3.51 -6.64 -16.05
CA GLU A 105 4.65 -7.53 -15.84
C GLU A 105 5.54 -7.05 -14.68
N LEU A 106 5.86 -5.76 -14.64
CA LEU A 106 6.66 -5.16 -13.57
C LEU A 106 5.94 -5.21 -12.22
N LEU A 107 4.64 -4.98 -12.19
CA LEU A 107 3.85 -5.15 -10.96
C LEU A 107 3.87 -6.59 -10.46
N LYS A 108 3.72 -7.57 -11.35
CA LYS A 108 3.84 -9.00 -11.00
C LYS A 108 5.24 -9.32 -10.45
N LYS A 109 6.30 -8.80 -11.09
CA LYS A 109 7.69 -8.95 -10.63
C LYS A 109 7.87 -8.31 -9.24
N ARG A 110 7.37 -7.09 -9.03
CA ARG A 110 7.43 -6.37 -7.74
C ARG A 110 6.66 -7.11 -6.65
N MET A 111 5.47 -7.63 -6.96
CA MET A 111 4.70 -8.47 -6.04
C MET A 111 5.44 -9.78 -5.71
N ALA A 112 6.15 -10.36 -6.67
CA ALA A 112 6.95 -11.56 -6.46
C ALA A 112 8.22 -11.30 -5.62
N THR A 113 8.85 -10.12 -5.75
CA THR A 113 10.07 -9.74 -5.00
C THR A 113 9.77 -9.18 -3.62
N ASN A 114 8.64 -8.47 -3.45
CA ASN A 114 8.17 -7.99 -2.14
C ASN A 114 7.48 -9.07 -1.31
N LYS A 115 7.29 -10.26 -1.86
CA LYS A 115 6.93 -11.41 -1.05
C LYS A 115 8.12 -11.75 -0.14
N VAL A 116 8.06 -11.28 1.10
CA VAL A 116 8.61 -12.05 2.21
C VAL A 116 8.11 -13.47 1.95
N HIS A 117 8.98 -14.43 1.75
CA HIS A 117 8.58 -15.82 1.55
C HIS A 117 7.81 -16.26 2.79
N SER A 118 6.50 -16.05 2.77
CA SER A 118 5.62 -16.65 3.73
C SER A 118 5.61 -18.17 3.45
N PRO A 119 5.74 -19.02 4.45
CA PRO A 119 5.61 -20.47 4.27
C PRO A 119 4.24 -20.86 3.68
N PHE A 120 3.31 -19.91 3.57
CA PHE A 120 1.96 -20.08 3.05
C PHE A 120 1.78 -19.58 1.61
N ASP A 121 2.85 -19.16 0.92
CA ASP A 121 2.78 -18.77 -0.49
C ASP A 121 2.38 -19.98 -1.35
N LEU A 122 1.42 -19.79 -2.23
CA LEU A 122 0.94 -20.79 -3.21
C LEU A 122 -0.02 -21.86 -2.68
N LEU A 123 -0.65 -21.69 -1.51
CA LEU A 123 -1.68 -22.61 -1.05
C LEU A 123 -2.87 -22.65 -2.02
N SER A 124 -3.42 -23.84 -2.28
CA SER A 124 -4.75 -23.97 -2.90
C SER A 124 -5.85 -23.45 -1.95
N ASP A 125 -7.07 -23.22 -2.45
CA ASP A 125 -8.17 -22.76 -1.60
C ASP A 125 -8.44 -23.71 -0.42
N ASP A 126 -8.35 -25.03 -0.64
CA ASP A 126 -8.58 -26.05 0.40
C ASP A 126 -7.45 -26.08 1.44
N GLU A 127 -6.19 -25.91 0.99
CA GLU A 127 -5.03 -25.80 1.87
C GLU A 127 -5.08 -24.51 2.69
N LEU A 128 -5.45 -23.37 2.07
CA LEU A 128 -5.62 -22.11 2.77
C LEU A 128 -6.73 -22.19 3.82
N LEU A 129 -7.86 -22.82 3.50
CA LEU A 129 -8.94 -23.05 4.45
C LEU A 129 -8.47 -23.88 5.65
N THR A 130 -7.74 -24.96 5.37
CA THR A 130 -7.17 -25.84 6.42
C THR A 130 -6.17 -25.08 7.29
N ALA A 131 -5.31 -24.26 6.68
CA ALA A 131 -4.35 -23.43 7.39
C ALA A 131 -5.03 -22.39 8.29
N LEU A 132 -6.05 -21.67 7.78
CA LEU A 132 -6.84 -20.71 8.57
C LEU A 132 -7.50 -21.35 9.78
N LEU A 133 -8.05 -22.58 9.63
CA LEU A 133 -8.70 -23.31 10.72
C LEU A 133 -7.72 -23.86 11.75
N SER A 134 -6.46 -24.13 11.38
CA SER A 134 -5.46 -24.76 12.25
C SER A 134 -4.50 -23.76 12.91
N THR A 135 -4.36 -22.56 12.35
CA THR A 135 -3.42 -21.54 12.83
C THR A 135 -3.89 -20.95 14.16
N LYS A 136 -2.96 -20.88 15.12
CA LYS A 136 -3.18 -20.30 16.45
C LYS A 136 -2.44 -18.98 16.64
N ASP A 137 -1.40 -18.74 15.86
CA ASP A 137 -0.65 -17.49 15.86
C ASP A 137 -1.43 -16.40 15.12
N ASN A 138 -1.55 -15.22 15.72
CA ASN A 138 -2.33 -14.13 15.14
C ASN A 138 -1.65 -13.52 13.92
N ASN A 139 -0.32 -13.45 13.89
CA ASN A 139 0.40 -12.87 12.77
C ASN A 139 0.32 -13.80 11.55
N ASP A 140 0.52 -15.10 11.77
CA ASP A 140 0.32 -16.10 10.72
C ASP A 140 -1.13 -16.07 10.20
N PHE A 141 -2.11 -15.91 11.09
CA PHE A 141 -3.51 -15.80 10.70
C PHE A 141 -3.78 -14.58 9.82
N ILE A 142 -3.21 -13.41 10.16
CA ILE A 142 -3.32 -12.18 9.35
C ILE A 142 -2.65 -12.38 7.98
N ILE A 143 -1.48 -13.03 7.93
CA ILE A 143 -0.80 -13.36 6.67
C ILE A 143 -1.67 -14.28 5.79
N LEU A 144 -2.34 -15.27 6.39
CA LEU A 144 -3.25 -16.15 5.67
C LEU A 144 -4.49 -15.38 5.17
N LEU A 145 -5.04 -14.46 5.98
CA LEU A 145 -6.17 -13.61 5.55
C LEU A 145 -5.81 -12.72 4.37
N SER A 146 -4.60 -12.17 4.30
CA SER A 146 -4.17 -11.33 3.18
C SER A 146 -4.19 -12.07 1.84
N GLN A 147 -4.03 -13.39 1.83
CA GLN A 147 -4.15 -14.20 0.62
C GLN A 147 -5.57 -14.24 0.04
N LEU A 148 -6.58 -13.88 0.83
CA LEU A 148 -7.97 -13.80 0.38
C LEU A 148 -8.25 -12.56 -0.50
N GLU A 149 -7.38 -11.54 -0.48
CA GLU A 149 -7.53 -10.33 -1.30
C GLU A 149 -7.61 -10.64 -2.80
N THR A 150 -6.85 -11.65 -3.25
CA THR A 150 -6.76 -12.04 -4.66
C THR A 150 -7.61 -13.26 -5.02
N ARG A 151 -8.42 -13.77 -4.07
CA ARG A 151 -9.23 -14.98 -4.23
C ARG A 151 -10.72 -14.66 -4.15
N ASN A 152 -11.57 -15.54 -4.68
CA ASN A 152 -13.01 -15.41 -4.51
C ASN A 152 -13.40 -15.69 -3.05
N ILE A 153 -13.57 -14.64 -2.25
CA ILE A 153 -13.86 -14.70 -0.82
C ILE A 153 -15.16 -15.45 -0.50
N ARG A 154 -16.09 -15.52 -1.49
CA ARG A 154 -17.39 -16.21 -1.31
C ARG A 154 -17.28 -17.69 -1.00
N ARG A 155 -16.14 -18.31 -1.34
CA ARG A 155 -15.85 -19.72 -0.99
C ARG A 155 -15.52 -19.91 0.49
N PHE A 156 -15.15 -18.84 1.17
CA PHE A 156 -14.70 -18.83 2.57
C PHE A 156 -15.73 -18.21 3.52
N LEU A 157 -16.89 -17.77 3.01
CA LEU A 157 -17.87 -16.98 3.78
C LEU A 157 -18.27 -17.63 5.09
N ASP A 158 -18.64 -18.92 5.07
CA ASP A 158 -19.12 -19.62 6.28
C ASP A 158 -18.05 -19.61 7.38
N VAL A 159 -16.80 -19.89 7.00
CA VAL A 159 -15.67 -19.92 7.95
C VAL A 159 -15.32 -18.53 8.44
N LEU A 160 -15.39 -17.52 7.57
CA LEU A 160 -15.13 -16.12 7.96
C LEU A 160 -16.21 -15.59 8.90
N GLU A 161 -17.48 -15.97 8.71
CA GLU A 161 -18.56 -15.64 9.65
C GLU A 161 -18.35 -16.32 11.01
N ASP A 162 -17.88 -17.56 11.03
CA ASP A 162 -17.53 -18.26 12.28
C ASP A 162 -16.36 -17.56 12.99
N PHE A 163 -15.34 -17.11 12.25
CA PHE A 163 -14.23 -16.34 12.82
C PHE A 163 -14.69 -14.99 13.40
N LEU A 164 -15.62 -14.30 12.75
CA LEU A 164 -16.19 -13.05 13.27
C LEU A 164 -16.90 -13.27 14.60
N LEU A 165 -17.51 -14.42 14.84
CA LEU A 165 -18.19 -14.79 16.09
C LEU A 165 -17.29 -15.42 17.13
N SER A 166 -16.11 -15.90 16.75
CA SER A 166 -15.17 -16.58 17.65
C SER A 166 -14.65 -15.65 18.76
N LYS A 167 -14.41 -16.20 19.95
CA LYS A 167 -13.71 -15.51 21.05
C LYS A 167 -12.19 -15.60 20.90
N ASP A 168 -11.72 -16.59 20.17
CA ASP A 168 -10.29 -16.88 20.06
C ASP A 168 -9.62 -16.02 18.98
N ILE A 169 -10.40 -15.46 18.04
CA ILE A 169 -9.89 -14.58 17.00
C ILE A 169 -9.84 -13.12 17.53
N LYS A 170 -8.65 -12.53 17.39
CA LYS A 170 -8.40 -11.15 17.85
C LYS A 170 -9.19 -10.13 17.04
N GLN A 171 -9.46 -8.97 17.66
CA GLN A 171 -10.33 -7.96 17.07
C GLN A 171 -9.74 -7.33 15.78
N ASN A 172 -8.43 -7.13 15.72
CA ASN A 172 -7.76 -6.65 14.51
C ASN A 172 -7.95 -7.61 13.32
N ALA A 173 -7.87 -8.91 13.53
CA ALA A 173 -8.13 -9.90 12.48
C ALA A 173 -9.60 -9.89 12.02
N LYS A 174 -10.56 -9.71 12.94
CA LYS A 174 -11.98 -9.54 12.58
C LYS A 174 -12.21 -8.29 11.74
N THR A 175 -11.53 -7.21 12.05
CA THR A 175 -11.57 -5.97 11.27
C THR A 175 -11.08 -6.20 9.84
N ILE A 176 -9.96 -6.91 9.67
CA ILE A 176 -9.45 -7.29 8.34
C ILE A 176 -10.48 -8.15 7.58
N ILE A 177 -11.11 -9.13 8.25
CA ILE A 177 -12.16 -9.95 7.63
C ILE A 177 -13.32 -9.08 7.13
N LEU A 178 -13.79 -8.12 7.92
CA LEU A 178 -14.88 -7.22 7.51
C LEU A 178 -14.49 -6.36 6.29
N GLU A 179 -13.28 -5.81 6.29
CA GLU A 179 -12.77 -5.01 5.17
C GLU A 179 -12.57 -5.85 3.90
N LEU A 180 -12.07 -7.08 4.03
CA LEU A 180 -11.97 -8.04 2.92
C LEU A 180 -13.34 -8.40 2.32
N LEU A 181 -14.34 -8.65 3.17
CA LEU A 181 -15.70 -8.94 2.72
C LEU A 181 -16.30 -7.76 1.96
N LYS A 182 -16.10 -6.53 2.47
CA LYS A 182 -16.56 -5.31 1.82
C LYS A 182 -15.83 -5.05 0.51
N SER A 183 -14.50 -5.18 0.47
CA SER A 183 -13.69 -4.90 -0.73
C SER A 183 -14.04 -5.79 -1.92
N GLN A 184 -14.64 -6.96 -1.65
CA GLN A 184 -15.12 -7.88 -2.69
C GLN A 184 -16.65 -7.84 -2.88
N ASP A 185 -17.29 -6.73 -2.53
CA ASP A 185 -18.73 -6.48 -2.73
C ASP A 185 -19.64 -7.57 -2.15
N VAL A 186 -19.33 -8.07 -0.95
CA VAL A 186 -20.21 -8.99 -0.23
C VAL A 186 -21.32 -8.16 0.43
N ASN A 187 -22.50 -8.14 -0.19
CA ASN A 187 -23.66 -7.38 0.29
C ASN A 187 -24.51 -8.24 1.25
N LYS A 188 -24.09 -8.28 2.53
CA LYS A 188 -24.74 -9.10 3.57
C LYS A 188 -24.64 -8.39 4.92
N ILE A 189 -25.60 -8.69 5.82
CA ILE A 189 -25.48 -8.35 7.23
C ILE A 189 -24.77 -9.52 7.92
N VAL A 190 -23.65 -9.23 8.58
CA VAL A 190 -22.86 -10.21 9.34
C VAL A 190 -22.88 -9.89 10.82
N LYS A 191 -22.65 -10.89 11.66
CA LYS A 191 -22.57 -10.74 13.12
C LYS A 191 -21.12 -10.81 13.54
N VAL A 192 -20.70 -9.82 14.33
CA VAL A 192 -19.33 -9.72 14.85
C VAL A 192 -19.36 -9.71 16.37
N ARG A 193 -18.59 -10.58 16.98
CA ARG A 193 -18.34 -10.52 18.42
C ARG A 193 -17.25 -9.48 18.71
N ASN A 194 -17.63 -8.40 19.39
CA ASN A 194 -16.71 -7.43 19.94
C ASN A 194 -16.77 -7.51 21.47
N LYS A 195 -15.70 -8.00 22.09
CA LYS A 195 -15.65 -8.31 23.53
C LYS A 195 -16.83 -9.24 23.90
N ASP A 196 -17.69 -8.81 24.82
CA ASP A 196 -18.86 -9.57 25.27
C ASP A 196 -20.15 -9.31 24.48
N LYS A 197 -20.11 -8.42 23.49
CA LYS A 197 -21.27 -8.06 22.67
C LYS A 197 -21.22 -8.69 21.28
N ILE A 198 -22.38 -8.92 20.71
CA ILE A 198 -22.52 -9.26 19.30
C ILE A 198 -23.15 -8.07 18.59
N ILE A 199 -22.48 -7.57 17.56
CA ILE A 199 -22.89 -6.40 16.78
C ILE A 199 -23.25 -6.90 15.36
N GLU A 200 -24.35 -6.42 14.82
CA GLU A 200 -24.73 -6.63 13.41
C GLU A 200 -24.12 -5.54 12.54
N VAL A 201 -23.41 -5.94 11.49
CA VAL A 201 -22.73 -5.05 10.55
C VAL A 201 -23.31 -5.26 9.16
N ASP A 202 -23.86 -4.20 8.59
CA ASP A 202 -24.27 -4.16 7.20
C ASP A 202 -23.05 -3.83 6.32
N LEU A 203 -22.48 -4.85 5.69
CA LEU A 203 -21.26 -4.71 4.87
C LEU A 203 -21.44 -3.70 3.72
N LYS A 204 -22.66 -3.55 3.19
CA LYS A 204 -22.94 -2.61 2.11
C LYS A 204 -22.76 -1.15 2.54
N ASN A 205 -23.17 -0.81 3.76
CA ASN A 205 -23.18 0.54 4.28
C ASN A 205 -22.05 0.80 5.31
N MET A 206 -21.20 -0.18 5.52
CA MET A 206 -20.08 -0.11 6.45
C MET A 206 -19.06 0.97 6.00
N ILE A 207 -18.55 1.76 6.92
CA ILE A 207 -17.44 2.69 6.70
C ILE A 207 -16.14 1.96 7.01
N ASN A 208 -15.13 2.04 6.15
CA ASN A 208 -13.82 1.44 6.42
C ASN A 208 -13.14 2.16 7.60
N VAL A 209 -12.25 1.45 8.29
CA VAL A 209 -11.59 1.99 9.49
C VAL A 209 -10.92 3.33 9.23
N LEU A 210 -10.18 3.45 8.12
CA LEU A 210 -9.41 4.66 7.79
C LEU A 210 -10.24 5.75 7.08
N GLU A 211 -11.48 5.46 6.66
CA GLU A 211 -12.37 6.42 6.00
C GLU A 211 -13.20 7.25 6.99
N GLN A 212 -13.06 7.01 8.31
CA GLN A 212 -13.80 7.74 9.32
C GLN A 212 -13.33 9.21 9.40
N VAL A 213 -14.26 10.13 9.26
CA VAL A 213 -14.01 11.59 9.29
C VAL A 213 -13.37 12.05 10.62
N GLU A 214 -13.61 11.32 11.68
CA GLU A 214 -13.10 11.56 13.03
C GLU A 214 -11.59 11.45 13.11
N ILE A 215 -10.97 10.62 12.31
CA ILE A 215 -9.50 10.44 12.27
C ILE A 215 -8.79 11.80 12.08
N ASN A 216 -9.17 12.54 11.04
CA ASN A 216 -8.58 13.85 10.77
C ASN A 216 -8.88 14.86 11.89
N LYS A 217 -10.09 14.82 12.48
CA LYS A 217 -10.45 15.71 13.59
C LYS A 217 -9.62 15.46 14.84
N ILE A 218 -9.36 14.18 15.15
CA ILE A 218 -8.56 13.77 16.32
C ILE A 218 -7.10 14.20 16.12
N ILE A 219 -6.50 13.93 14.96
CA ILE A 219 -5.12 14.32 14.66
C ILE A 219 -4.94 15.83 14.67
N ASN A 220 -5.88 16.59 14.07
CA ASN A 220 -5.86 18.04 14.13
C ASN A 220 -5.94 18.54 15.56
N ARG A 221 -6.81 17.94 16.39
CA ARG A 221 -6.95 18.32 17.79
C ARG A 221 -5.67 18.09 18.60
N ILE A 222 -4.98 16.95 18.35
CA ILE A 222 -3.68 16.67 18.97
C ILE A 222 -2.65 17.73 18.53
N ASN A 223 -2.58 18.02 17.24
CA ASN A 223 -1.65 19.01 16.71
C ASN A 223 -1.88 20.42 17.28
N GLU A 224 -3.15 20.84 17.43
CA GLU A 224 -3.51 22.13 18.01
C GLU A 224 -3.08 22.27 19.48
N VAL A 225 -3.21 21.20 20.27
CA VAL A 225 -2.95 21.23 21.72
C VAL A 225 -1.47 21.02 22.02
N GLU A 226 -0.86 20.03 21.41
CA GLU A 226 0.53 19.68 21.70
C GLU A 226 1.52 20.70 21.11
N ASN A 227 1.21 21.31 19.97
CA ASN A 227 2.08 22.26 19.26
C ASN A 227 3.56 21.82 19.31
N ASN A 228 3.78 20.53 19.08
CA ASN A 228 5.09 19.88 19.26
C ASN A 228 5.96 20.10 18.01
N ASP A 229 7.21 20.55 18.22
CA ASP A 229 8.17 20.77 17.15
C ASP A 229 8.74 19.43 16.55
N ASP A 230 8.49 18.30 17.20
CA ASP A 230 8.90 16.99 16.71
C ASP A 230 7.91 16.45 15.65
N PRO A 231 8.31 16.38 14.36
CA PRO A 231 7.44 15.89 13.31
C PRO A 231 7.04 14.42 13.49
N ASN A 232 7.81 13.64 14.25
CA ASN A 232 7.52 12.23 14.51
C ASN A 232 6.37 12.07 15.50
N TYR A 233 6.11 13.04 16.36
CA TYR A 233 5.05 12.96 17.38
C TYR A 233 3.67 12.67 16.75
N LEU A 234 3.33 13.43 15.69
CA LEU A 234 2.07 13.24 14.98
C LEU A 234 2.00 11.91 14.21
N LEU A 235 3.14 11.41 13.71
CA LEU A 235 3.20 10.10 13.07
C LEU A 235 2.88 9.00 14.09
N TYR A 236 3.50 9.04 15.26
CA TYR A 236 3.18 8.09 16.35
C TYR A 236 1.71 8.20 16.79
N ALA A 237 1.17 9.43 16.90
CA ALA A 237 -0.23 9.63 17.23
C ALA A 237 -1.17 9.03 16.16
N GLN A 238 -0.83 9.12 14.88
CA GLN A 238 -1.56 8.47 13.78
C GLN A 238 -1.51 6.95 13.89
N ASP A 239 -0.35 6.38 14.13
CA ASP A 239 -0.19 4.92 14.26
C ASP A 239 -1.01 4.38 15.43
N VAL A 240 -0.97 5.06 16.56
CA VAL A 240 -1.78 4.71 17.75
C VAL A 240 -3.27 4.82 17.45
N LEU A 241 -3.71 5.89 16.77
CA LEU A 241 -5.10 6.09 16.39
C LEU A 241 -5.59 5.00 15.44
N PHE A 242 -4.78 4.61 14.45
CA PHE A 242 -5.13 3.56 13.50
C PHE A 242 -5.25 2.19 14.18
N SER A 243 -4.31 1.83 15.05
CA SER A 243 -4.38 0.62 15.87
C SER A 243 -5.63 0.61 16.73
N PHE A 244 -5.89 1.70 17.45
CA PHE A 244 -7.07 1.83 18.30
C PHE A 244 -8.37 1.74 17.51
N SER A 245 -8.45 2.42 16.36
CA SER A 245 -9.63 2.38 15.49
C SER A 245 -9.95 0.96 15.00
N GLY A 246 -8.93 0.21 14.60
CA GLY A 246 -9.07 -1.20 14.21
C GLY A 246 -9.47 -2.10 15.39
N TYR A 247 -8.98 -1.82 16.58
CA TYR A 247 -9.27 -2.59 17.80
C TYR A 247 -10.72 -2.43 18.28
N ILE A 248 -11.29 -1.21 18.20
CA ILE A 248 -12.68 -0.99 18.61
C ILE A 248 -13.71 -1.37 17.54
N TYR A 249 -13.27 -1.48 16.28
CA TYR A 249 -14.16 -1.76 15.15
C TYR A 249 -14.95 -3.07 15.37
N PRO A 250 -16.24 -3.14 15.00
CA PRO A 250 -17.03 -2.22 14.19
C PRO A 250 -17.66 -1.03 14.94
N GLU A 251 -17.30 -0.79 16.20
CA GLU A 251 -17.64 0.48 16.85
C GLU A 251 -16.87 1.61 16.17
N LEU A 252 -17.56 2.72 15.85
CA LEU A 252 -16.96 3.85 15.16
C LEU A 252 -16.48 4.92 16.14
N LEU A 253 -15.49 5.69 15.75
CA LEU A 253 -14.92 6.79 16.53
C LEU A 253 -15.98 7.89 16.87
N ASN A 254 -16.98 8.07 16.00
CA ASN A 254 -18.05 9.05 16.21
C ASN A 254 -18.92 8.77 17.46
N ASN A 255 -18.85 7.56 18.02
CA ASN A 255 -19.54 7.20 19.25
C ASN A 255 -18.82 7.68 20.52
N LYS A 256 -17.62 8.22 20.36
CA LYS A 256 -16.77 8.71 21.45
C LYS A 256 -16.49 10.21 21.29
N ASN A 257 -16.12 10.87 22.37
CA ASN A 257 -15.76 12.29 22.32
C ASN A 257 -14.35 12.47 21.74
N ILE A 258 -14.19 13.38 20.78
CA ILE A 258 -12.91 13.65 20.10
C ILE A 258 -11.84 14.11 21.10
N ASN A 259 -12.20 14.97 22.09
CA ASN A 259 -11.25 15.45 23.08
C ASN A 259 -10.74 14.33 23.98
N ASP A 260 -11.62 13.39 24.36
CA ASP A 260 -11.25 12.25 25.21
C ASP A 260 -10.28 11.32 24.48
N ILE A 261 -10.57 11.01 23.19
CA ILE A 261 -9.68 10.19 22.35
C ILE A 261 -8.34 10.89 22.12
N SER A 262 -8.38 12.18 21.74
CA SER A 262 -7.16 12.95 21.47
C SER A 262 -6.24 13.03 22.70
N CYS A 263 -6.83 13.25 23.88
CA CYS A 263 -6.11 13.27 25.15
C CYS A 263 -5.48 11.91 25.46
N ALA A 264 -6.24 10.82 25.34
CA ALA A 264 -5.75 9.48 25.64
C ALA A 264 -4.61 9.06 24.68
N ILE A 265 -4.73 9.35 23.38
CA ILE A 265 -3.68 9.10 22.40
C ILE A 265 -2.42 9.90 22.73
N SER A 266 -2.57 11.19 23.03
CA SER A 266 -1.46 12.05 23.39
C SER A 266 -0.72 11.55 24.64
N LEU A 267 -1.44 11.16 25.69
CA LEU A 267 -0.86 10.53 26.88
C LEU A 267 -0.11 9.24 26.57
N TYR A 268 -0.67 8.43 25.68
CA TYR A 268 0.00 7.18 25.27
C TYR A 268 1.29 7.46 24.52
N VAL A 269 1.27 8.41 23.57
CA VAL A 269 2.48 8.83 22.83
C VAL A 269 3.53 9.40 23.77
N ASP A 270 3.15 10.25 24.74
CA ASP A 270 4.08 10.78 25.74
C ASP A 270 4.75 9.67 26.55
N SER A 271 3.99 8.62 26.90
CA SER A 271 4.55 7.45 27.59
C SER A 271 5.63 6.73 26.77
N LEU A 272 5.52 6.70 25.43
CA LEU A 272 6.55 6.15 24.53
C LEU A 272 7.85 6.96 24.56
N PHE A 273 7.77 8.27 24.81
CA PHE A 273 8.91 9.17 24.95
C PHE A 273 9.41 9.31 26.40
N ASN A 274 8.94 8.46 27.34
CA ASN A 274 9.24 8.52 28.76
C ASN A 274 8.93 9.89 29.40
N LYS A 275 7.91 10.59 28.91
CA LYS A 275 7.37 11.79 29.52
C LYS A 275 6.33 11.34 30.56
N GLU A 276 6.58 11.64 31.83
CA GLU A 276 5.59 11.47 32.88
C GLU A 276 4.66 12.68 32.88
N GLU A 277 3.47 12.53 32.31
CA GLU A 277 2.44 13.57 32.38
C GLU A 277 1.31 13.18 33.33
N ASP A 278 0.82 14.19 34.06
CA ASP A 278 -0.34 14.00 34.90
C ASP A 278 -1.62 13.96 34.09
N PHE A 279 -2.33 12.84 34.17
CA PHE A 279 -3.60 12.60 33.47
C PHE A 279 -4.64 13.66 33.74
N GLU A 280 -4.72 14.16 35.00
CA GLU A 280 -5.68 15.20 35.41
C GLU A 280 -5.37 16.53 34.70
N THR A 281 -4.12 16.94 34.71
CA THR A 281 -3.65 18.17 34.04
C THR A 281 -3.91 18.10 32.55
N LYS A 282 -3.56 16.98 31.90
CA LYS A 282 -3.73 16.82 30.45
C LYS A 282 -5.21 16.76 30.05
N ALA A 283 -6.05 16.08 30.83
CA ALA A 283 -7.51 16.08 30.62
C ALA A 283 -8.11 17.49 30.66
N ILE A 284 -7.63 18.35 31.55
CA ILE A 284 -8.07 19.77 31.64
C ILE A 284 -7.66 20.52 30.37
N ILE A 285 -6.42 20.36 29.90
CA ILE A 285 -5.91 21.03 28.69
C ILE A 285 -6.70 20.64 27.44
N TYR A 286 -7.06 19.37 27.33
CA TYR A 286 -7.86 18.86 26.19
C TYR A 286 -9.37 19.15 26.36
N ASN A 287 -9.80 19.65 27.51
CA ASN A 287 -11.22 19.72 27.88
C ASN A 287 -11.92 18.35 27.77
N ALA A 288 -11.28 17.34 28.32
CA ALA A 288 -11.65 15.93 28.24
C ALA A 288 -12.16 15.42 29.62
N SER A 289 -12.92 14.33 29.60
CA SER A 289 -13.37 13.63 30.79
C SER A 289 -12.30 12.66 31.29
N LEU A 290 -11.72 12.91 32.47
CA LEU A 290 -10.67 12.05 33.02
C LEU A 290 -11.08 10.57 33.11
N SER A 291 -12.34 10.29 33.47
CA SER A 291 -12.83 8.90 33.55
C SER A 291 -12.89 8.19 32.19
N GLU A 292 -13.24 8.93 31.12
CA GLU A 292 -13.26 8.37 29.75
C GLU A 292 -11.86 8.29 29.18
N VAL A 293 -11.00 9.27 29.46
CA VAL A 293 -9.57 9.25 29.07
C VAL A 293 -8.89 8.00 29.61
N ASN A 294 -9.05 7.69 30.91
CA ASN A 294 -8.47 6.48 31.50
C ASN A 294 -8.94 5.20 30.80
N LYS A 295 -10.25 5.07 30.53
CA LYS A 295 -10.80 3.90 29.83
C LYS A 295 -10.23 3.76 28.42
N ILE A 296 -10.17 4.89 27.69
CA ILE A 296 -9.65 4.88 26.32
C ILE A 296 -8.15 4.58 26.32
N PHE A 297 -7.40 5.10 27.29
CA PHE A 297 -5.98 4.82 27.44
C PHE A 297 -5.71 3.33 27.68
N ASP A 298 -6.52 2.68 28.55
CA ASP A 298 -6.44 1.23 28.78
C ASP A 298 -6.77 0.45 27.48
N GLU A 299 -7.81 0.86 26.74
CA GLU A 299 -8.17 0.26 25.44
C GLU A 299 -7.08 0.45 24.38
N ILE A 300 -6.40 1.62 24.35
CA ILE A 300 -5.25 1.88 23.49
C ILE A 300 -4.09 0.95 23.87
N SER A 301 -3.77 0.86 25.16
CA SER A 301 -2.72 -0.02 25.67
C SER A 301 -2.96 -1.48 25.27
N ASP A 302 -4.20 -1.95 25.41
CA ASP A 302 -4.60 -3.28 24.95
C ASP A 302 -4.42 -3.42 23.43
N SER A 303 -4.78 -2.40 22.63
CA SER A 303 -4.66 -2.45 21.17
C SER A 303 -3.22 -2.57 20.67
N MET A 304 -2.27 -2.04 21.42
CA MET A 304 -0.84 -2.03 21.08
C MET A 304 -0.11 -3.32 21.53
N LEU A 305 -0.73 -4.13 22.39
CA LEU A 305 -0.22 -5.44 22.79
C LEU A 305 -0.52 -6.55 21.76
N TYR A 306 -1.25 -6.22 20.71
CA TYR A 306 -1.78 -7.15 19.71
C TYR A 306 -1.34 -6.83 18.30
#